data_d74077d6d46c3ff4a2b3f5dc97d1aba4
#
_entry.id   d74077d6d46c3ff4a2b3f5dc97d1aba4
#
_cell.length_a   1.000
_cell.length_b   1.000
_cell.length_c   1.000
_cell.angle_alpha   90.00
_cell.angle_beta   90.00
_cell.angle_gamma   90.00
#
_symmetry.space_group_name_H-M   'P 1'
#
loop_
_entity.id
_entity.type
_entity.pdbx_description
1 polymer ?
#
loop_
_entity_poly.entity_id
_entity_poly.type
_entity_poly.pdbx_seq_one_letter_code
_entity_poly.pdbx_strand_id
1 'polypeptide(L)'
;MPLPASRVYTSEDYWNLPDGVRAELIDGELYDMAPPDWVHQAIVAGIVTDLNAHIRRHGGNCKAVPAPVAVNLDANDETWVEPDVVVVCDSSRISKRGVEGAPDMVVEVVSPSSVGMDYITKTARYRRAGVREYWIVDPGSEQTAVYRFEGDSLALRVYPFSEPVPVGIFGGLSIAIEPFVE
;
A
#
# COMPACT_ATOMS: atom_id res chain seq x y z
N MET A 1 -34.22 15.55 15.21
CA MET A 1 -33.37 16.33 14.32
C MET A 1 -32.53 15.35 13.51
N PRO A 2 -32.52 15.43 12.18
CA PRO A 2 -31.56 14.61 11.41
C PRO A 2 -30.16 15.08 11.78
N LEU A 3 -29.23 14.11 11.97
CA LEU A 3 -27.81 14.42 12.12
C LEU A 3 -27.36 15.18 10.87
N PRO A 4 -26.48 16.20 11.00
CA PRO A 4 -25.93 16.85 9.82
C PRO A 4 -25.26 15.77 8.95
N ALA A 5 -25.56 15.81 7.64
CA ALA A 5 -24.89 14.96 6.69
C ALA A 5 -23.38 15.24 6.81
N SER A 6 -22.57 14.18 7.07
CA SER A 6 -21.12 14.30 7.05
C SER A 6 -20.72 14.83 5.67
N ARG A 7 -19.83 15.83 5.63
CA ARG A 7 -19.29 16.32 4.37
C ARG A 7 -18.55 15.18 3.67
N VAL A 8 -18.90 14.90 2.42
CA VAL A 8 -18.15 14.00 1.56
C VAL A 8 -17.07 14.82 0.87
N TYR A 9 -15.82 14.42 1.05
CA TYR A 9 -14.66 15.04 0.41
C TYR A 9 -14.40 14.41 -0.96
N THR A 10 -13.82 15.19 -1.87
CA THR A 10 -13.51 14.79 -3.25
C THR A 10 -12.02 14.85 -3.53
N SER A 11 -11.60 14.37 -4.70
CA SER A 11 -10.22 14.54 -5.19
C SER A 11 -9.78 16.02 -5.17
N GLU A 12 -10.67 16.95 -5.47
CA GLU A 12 -10.34 18.38 -5.41
C GLU A 12 -10.01 18.82 -3.98
N ASP A 13 -10.78 18.38 -2.99
CA ASP A 13 -10.50 18.67 -1.58
C ASP A 13 -9.14 18.06 -1.17
N TYR A 14 -8.86 16.80 -1.57
CA TYR A 14 -7.60 16.12 -1.28
C TYR A 14 -6.39 16.88 -1.87
N TRP A 15 -6.46 17.29 -3.13
CA TRP A 15 -5.36 17.99 -3.79
C TRP A 15 -5.22 19.47 -3.36
N ASN A 16 -6.21 20.02 -2.66
CA ASN A 16 -6.19 21.38 -2.08
C ASN A 16 -5.91 21.37 -0.58
N LEU A 17 -5.47 20.25 0.00
CA LEU A 17 -5.02 20.23 1.40
C LEU A 17 -3.90 21.26 1.62
N PRO A 18 -3.83 21.88 2.79
CA PRO A 18 -2.77 22.86 3.10
C PRO A 18 -1.39 22.22 3.02
N ASP A 19 -0.37 23.01 2.66
CA ASP A 19 1.02 22.56 2.62
C ASP A 19 1.43 21.94 3.95
N GLY A 20 2.03 20.74 3.89
CA GLY A 20 2.48 19.99 5.05
C GLY A 20 1.41 19.10 5.71
N VAL A 21 0.16 19.18 5.27
CA VAL A 21 -0.88 18.23 5.69
C VAL A 21 -0.81 17.02 4.78
N ARG A 22 -0.70 15.82 5.38
CA ARG A 22 -0.79 14.54 4.68
C ARG A 22 -2.01 13.80 5.17
N ALA A 23 -2.80 13.33 4.23
CA ALA A 23 -3.98 12.53 4.52
C ALA A 23 -4.26 11.55 3.37
N GLU A 24 -5.00 10.51 3.65
CA GLU A 24 -5.65 9.66 2.64
C GLU A 24 -7.11 10.07 2.52
N LEU A 25 -7.65 9.98 1.32
CA LEU A 25 -9.09 10.10 1.05
C LEU A 25 -9.64 8.71 0.79
N ILE A 26 -10.54 8.23 1.64
CA ILE A 26 -11.16 6.91 1.49
C ILE A 26 -12.67 7.06 1.60
N ASP A 27 -13.38 6.74 0.54
CA ASP A 27 -14.85 6.85 0.47
C ASP A 27 -15.39 8.23 0.83
N GLY A 28 -14.69 9.28 0.42
CA GLY A 28 -15.07 10.65 0.72
C GLY A 28 -14.78 11.10 2.14
N GLU A 29 -13.98 10.34 2.90
CA GLU A 29 -13.50 10.73 4.24
C GLU A 29 -11.99 10.92 4.23
N LEU A 30 -11.51 12.00 4.88
CA LEU A 30 -10.08 12.28 5.02
C LEU A 30 -9.55 11.67 6.31
N TYR A 31 -8.42 10.95 6.20
CA TYR A 31 -7.71 10.31 7.30
C TYR A 31 -6.31 10.89 7.39
N ASP A 32 -6.00 11.59 8.49
CA ASP A 32 -4.68 12.18 8.72
C ASP A 32 -3.61 11.09 8.85
N MET A 33 -2.45 11.34 8.22
CA MET A 33 -1.29 10.47 8.29
C MET A 33 -0.27 11.00 9.29
N ALA A 34 0.13 10.16 10.24
CA ALA A 34 1.23 10.46 11.14
C ALA A 34 2.59 10.18 10.47
N PRO A 35 3.66 10.92 10.83
CA PRO A 35 5.00 10.60 10.37
C PRO A 35 5.42 9.21 10.89
N PRO A 36 6.00 8.35 10.02
CA PRO A 36 6.47 7.02 10.40
C PRO A 36 7.71 7.08 11.29
N ASP A 37 7.96 6.01 12.05
CA ASP A 37 9.16 5.84 12.83
C ASP A 37 10.33 5.26 11.99
N TRP A 38 11.49 5.07 12.64
CA TRP A 38 12.70 4.56 11.98
C TRP A 38 12.53 3.13 11.47
N VAL A 39 11.96 2.22 12.27
CA VAL A 39 11.80 0.80 11.92
C VAL A 39 10.87 0.67 10.73
N HIS A 40 9.75 1.38 10.75
CA HIS A 40 8.82 1.46 9.64
C HIS A 40 9.54 1.85 8.33
N GLN A 41 10.32 2.93 8.35
CA GLN A 41 11.02 3.40 7.15
C GLN A 41 12.17 2.48 6.71
N ALA A 42 12.85 1.81 7.64
CA ALA A 42 13.87 0.83 7.31
C ALA A 42 13.26 -0.38 6.56
N ILE A 43 12.11 -0.88 7.01
CA ILE A 43 11.35 -1.93 6.32
C ILE A 43 10.94 -1.49 4.92
N VAL A 44 10.34 -0.30 4.78
CA VAL A 44 9.95 0.25 3.48
C VAL A 44 11.14 0.34 2.53
N ALA A 45 12.27 0.89 2.98
CA ALA A 45 13.48 1.04 2.18
C ALA A 45 14.06 -0.31 1.75
N GLY A 46 14.07 -1.30 2.65
CA GLY A 46 14.55 -2.65 2.38
C GLY A 46 13.69 -3.35 1.32
N ILE A 47 12.37 -3.37 1.49
CA ILE A 47 11.43 -3.98 0.55
C ILE A 47 11.56 -3.34 -0.84
N VAL A 48 11.58 -2.01 -0.94
CA VAL A 48 11.72 -1.30 -2.22
C VAL A 48 13.05 -1.63 -2.88
N THR A 49 14.13 -1.75 -2.10
CA THR A 49 15.46 -2.12 -2.61
C THR A 49 15.46 -3.49 -3.23
N ASP A 50 14.91 -4.49 -2.55
CA ASP A 50 14.87 -5.87 -3.03
C ASP A 50 13.96 -6.05 -4.25
N LEU A 51 12.78 -5.42 -4.24
CA LEU A 51 11.87 -5.39 -5.39
C LEU A 51 12.56 -4.79 -6.61
N ASN A 52 13.19 -3.62 -6.47
CA ASN A 52 13.87 -2.96 -7.58
C ASN A 52 15.13 -3.71 -8.04
N ALA A 53 15.85 -4.37 -7.14
CA ALA A 53 16.98 -5.24 -7.50
C ALA A 53 16.50 -6.42 -8.36
N HIS A 54 15.40 -7.06 -7.98
CA HIS A 54 14.79 -8.14 -8.76
C HIS A 54 14.33 -7.67 -10.14
N ILE A 55 13.55 -6.57 -10.20
CA ILE A 55 13.04 -6.00 -11.44
C ILE A 55 14.19 -5.68 -12.41
N ARG A 56 15.26 -5.03 -11.92
CA ARG A 56 16.42 -4.69 -12.76
C ARG A 56 17.15 -5.94 -13.27
N ARG A 57 17.25 -6.99 -12.46
CA ARG A 57 17.97 -8.22 -12.83
C ARG A 57 17.23 -9.06 -13.86
N HIS A 58 15.92 -9.13 -13.79
CA HIS A 58 15.10 -9.96 -14.68
C HIS A 58 14.53 -9.22 -15.87
N GLY A 59 14.67 -7.92 -15.91
CA GLY A 59 13.99 -7.06 -16.90
C GLY A 59 12.49 -6.95 -16.61
N GLY A 60 11.81 -6.09 -17.30
CA GLY A 60 10.36 -5.89 -17.18
C GLY A 60 9.99 -4.42 -17.02
N ASN A 61 8.70 -4.14 -17.12
CA ASN A 61 8.18 -2.78 -17.07
C ASN A 61 7.73 -2.34 -15.67
N CYS A 62 7.75 -3.25 -14.69
CA CYS A 62 7.31 -2.95 -13.34
C CYS A 62 8.22 -1.90 -12.67
N LYS A 63 7.62 -1.10 -11.81
CA LYS A 63 8.31 -0.12 -10.97
C LYS A 63 7.83 -0.28 -9.54
N ALA A 64 8.76 -0.38 -8.60
CA ALA A 64 8.48 -0.37 -7.17
C ALA A 64 8.92 0.98 -6.60
N VAL A 65 8.01 1.70 -5.95
CA VAL A 65 8.28 3.01 -5.36
C VAL A 65 7.71 3.10 -3.94
N PRO A 66 8.40 3.81 -3.02
CA PRO A 66 7.90 4.05 -1.69
C PRO A 66 6.96 5.27 -1.66
N ALA A 67 6.20 5.40 -0.56
CA ALA A 67 5.51 6.64 -0.23
C ALA A 67 6.50 7.84 -0.14
N PRO A 68 6.02 9.08 -0.37
CA PRO A 68 4.65 9.42 -0.73
C PRO A 68 4.41 9.28 -2.24
N VAL A 69 3.45 8.46 -2.60
CA VAL A 69 2.92 8.37 -3.97
C VAL A 69 1.41 8.17 -3.86
N ALA A 70 0.65 9.09 -4.41
CA ALA A 70 -0.81 8.99 -4.36
C ALA A 70 -1.32 7.96 -5.37
N VAL A 71 -2.30 7.16 -4.96
CA VAL A 71 -2.98 6.16 -5.79
C VAL A 71 -4.47 6.46 -5.78
N ASN A 72 -5.01 6.81 -6.95
CA ASN A 72 -6.44 6.89 -7.18
C ASN A 72 -6.99 5.48 -7.40
N LEU A 73 -7.29 4.78 -6.32
CA LEU A 73 -7.41 3.33 -6.30
C LEU A 73 -8.51 2.79 -7.23
N ASP A 74 -9.66 3.42 -7.21
CA ASP A 74 -10.83 3.04 -8.02
C ASP A 74 -10.95 3.89 -9.30
N ALA A 75 -9.98 4.75 -9.60
CA ALA A 75 -10.03 5.75 -10.65
C ALA A 75 -11.31 6.61 -10.56
N ASN A 76 -11.74 6.91 -9.34
CA ASN A 76 -12.89 7.72 -9.01
C ASN A 76 -12.47 9.01 -8.28
N ASP A 77 -13.46 9.77 -7.80
CA ASP A 77 -13.25 11.06 -7.16
C ASP A 77 -13.21 11.00 -5.62
N GLU A 78 -13.31 9.81 -5.03
CA GLU A 78 -13.56 9.62 -3.60
C GLU A 78 -12.49 8.79 -2.87
N THR A 79 -11.47 8.25 -3.61
CA THR A 79 -10.48 7.36 -2.99
C THR A 79 -9.08 7.62 -3.52
N TRP A 80 -8.26 8.28 -2.70
CA TRP A 80 -6.83 8.47 -2.90
C TRP A 80 -6.08 7.97 -1.68
N VAL A 81 -5.26 6.94 -1.85
CA VAL A 81 -4.42 6.36 -0.79
C VAL A 81 -2.95 6.63 -1.05
N GLU A 82 -2.12 6.61 -0.01
CA GLU A 82 -0.66 6.73 -0.09
C GLU A 82 0.02 5.50 0.54
N PRO A 83 -0.01 4.34 -0.13
CA PRO A 83 0.58 3.12 0.42
C PRO A 83 2.08 3.25 0.63
N ASP A 84 2.61 2.57 1.63
CA ASP A 84 4.05 2.60 1.95
C ASP A 84 4.94 2.11 0.81
N VAL A 85 4.49 1.07 0.08
CA VAL A 85 5.14 0.61 -1.16
C VAL A 85 4.08 0.25 -2.20
N VAL A 86 4.28 0.71 -3.42
CA VAL A 86 3.46 0.30 -4.58
C VAL A 86 4.34 -0.32 -5.67
N VAL A 87 3.81 -1.37 -6.32
CA VAL A 87 4.39 -1.92 -7.54
C VAL A 87 3.40 -1.76 -8.68
N VAL A 88 3.83 -1.10 -9.75
CA VAL A 88 3.02 -0.87 -10.95
C VAL A 88 3.76 -1.44 -12.16
N CYS A 89 3.11 -2.37 -12.87
CA CYS A 89 3.66 -3.01 -14.07
C CYS A 89 3.12 -2.42 -15.38
N ASP A 90 1.96 -1.76 -15.31
CA ASP A 90 1.37 -1.03 -16.42
C ASP A 90 1.71 0.46 -16.32
N SER A 91 2.69 0.91 -17.11
CA SER A 91 3.14 2.30 -17.09
C SER A 91 2.08 3.32 -17.57
N SER A 92 1.03 2.87 -18.24
CA SER A 92 -0.08 3.74 -18.68
C SER A 92 -0.89 4.27 -17.50
N ARG A 93 -0.82 3.60 -16.34
CA ARG A 93 -1.46 4.03 -15.09
C ARG A 93 -0.68 5.11 -14.34
N ILE A 94 0.55 5.40 -14.75
CA ILE A 94 1.40 6.39 -14.05
C ILE A 94 1.16 7.77 -14.65
N SER A 95 0.69 8.70 -13.81
CA SER A 95 0.42 10.09 -14.14
C SER A 95 1.33 11.04 -13.35
N LYS A 96 1.21 12.35 -13.61
CA LYS A 96 1.89 13.38 -12.80
C LYS A 96 1.36 13.46 -11.36
N ARG A 97 0.13 12.99 -11.12
CA ARG A 97 -0.50 13.00 -9.79
C ARG A 97 -0.22 11.71 -9.01
N GLY A 98 0.29 10.67 -9.66
CA GLY A 98 0.53 9.37 -9.04
C GLY A 98 0.05 8.22 -9.92
N VAL A 99 -0.66 7.26 -9.34
CA VAL A 99 -1.15 6.07 -10.02
C VAL A 99 -2.66 6.14 -10.17
N GLU A 100 -3.16 5.86 -11.37
CA GLU A 100 -4.59 5.81 -11.68
C GLU A 100 -5.04 4.35 -11.79
N GLY A 101 -5.94 3.94 -10.89
CA GLY A 101 -6.39 2.56 -10.74
C GLY A 101 -5.47 1.70 -9.88
N ALA A 102 -5.82 0.42 -9.75
CA ALA A 102 -5.13 -0.51 -8.86
C ALA A 102 -3.67 -0.78 -9.26
N PRO A 103 -2.69 -0.63 -8.36
CA PRO A 103 -1.35 -1.17 -8.56
C PRO A 103 -1.36 -2.72 -8.55
N ASP A 104 -0.30 -3.34 -9.06
CA ASP A 104 -0.17 -4.81 -9.07
C ASP A 104 0.07 -5.37 -7.67
N MET A 105 0.84 -4.64 -6.85
CA MET A 105 1.12 -5.00 -5.46
C MET A 105 1.16 -3.76 -4.59
N VAL A 106 0.71 -3.91 -3.36
CA VAL A 106 0.75 -2.90 -2.30
C VAL A 106 1.37 -3.50 -1.04
N VAL A 107 2.19 -2.72 -0.35
CA VAL A 107 2.66 -3.03 1.00
C VAL A 107 2.30 -1.88 1.93
N GLU A 108 1.74 -2.21 3.08
CA GLU A 108 1.56 -1.32 4.22
C GLU A 108 2.39 -1.84 5.40
N VAL A 109 3.15 -0.97 6.03
CA VAL A 109 3.87 -1.26 7.27
C VAL A 109 3.06 -0.65 8.41
N VAL A 110 2.55 -1.49 9.28
CA VAL A 110 1.57 -1.05 10.29
C VAL A 110 2.22 -0.24 11.39
N SER A 111 1.56 0.84 11.77
CA SER A 111 1.81 1.53 13.03
C SER A 111 0.71 1.18 14.06
N PRO A 112 0.92 1.38 15.37
CA PRO A 112 -0.11 1.11 16.37
C PRO A 112 -1.46 1.82 16.11
N SER A 113 -1.44 2.96 15.41
CA SER A 113 -2.63 3.73 15.07
C SER A 113 -3.33 3.29 13.79
N SER A 114 -2.65 2.58 12.89
CA SER A 114 -3.19 2.20 11.57
C SER A 114 -3.71 0.77 11.48
N VAL A 115 -3.46 -0.10 12.47
CA VAL A 115 -3.80 -1.53 12.45
C VAL A 115 -5.21 -1.81 11.94
N GLY A 116 -6.22 -1.16 12.50
CA GLY A 116 -7.62 -1.38 12.09
C GLY A 116 -7.90 -0.94 10.66
N MET A 117 -7.29 0.15 10.22
CA MET A 117 -7.44 0.67 8.87
C MET A 117 -6.83 -0.30 7.85
N ASP A 118 -5.59 -0.75 8.07
CA ASP A 118 -4.85 -1.60 7.13
C ASP A 118 -5.44 -3.00 7.03
N TYR A 119 -5.78 -3.64 8.17
CA TYR A 119 -6.32 -5.00 8.18
C TYR A 119 -7.77 -5.11 7.73
N ILE A 120 -8.60 -4.08 7.89
CA ILE A 120 -10.03 -4.15 7.59
C ILE A 120 -10.37 -3.30 6.37
N THR A 121 -10.23 -1.98 6.49
CA THR A 121 -10.71 -1.04 5.47
C THR A 121 -9.90 -1.15 4.19
N LYS A 122 -8.57 -1.04 4.28
CA LYS A 122 -7.69 -1.07 3.11
C LYS A 122 -7.67 -2.44 2.44
N THR A 123 -7.70 -3.55 3.21
CA THR A 123 -7.79 -4.91 2.62
C THR A 123 -9.00 -5.05 1.71
N ALA A 124 -10.18 -4.59 2.17
CA ALA A 124 -11.39 -4.65 1.37
C ALA A 124 -11.30 -3.75 0.11
N ARG A 125 -10.68 -2.58 0.24
CA ARG A 125 -10.50 -1.63 -0.87
C ARG A 125 -9.52 -2.13 -1.91
N TYR A 126 -8.34 -2.61 -1.51
CA TYR A 126 -7.35 -3.16 -2.43
C TYR A 126 -7.89 -4.36 -3.19
N ARG A 127 -8.62 -5.25 -2.51
CA ARG A 127 -9.30 -6.38 -3.18
C ARG A 127 -10.30 -5.91 -4.22
N ARG A 128 -11.20 -4.98 -3.84
CA ARG A 128 -12.25 -4.46 -4.73
C ARG A 128 -11.68 -3.75 -5.96
N ALA A 129 -10.62 -2.99 -5.78
CA ALA A 129 -9.96 -2.26 -6.86
C ALA A 129 -9.21 -3.17 -7.84
N GLY A 130 -8.89 -4.40 -7.45
CA GLY A 130 -8.17 -5.36 -8.30
C GLY A 130 -6.67 -5.40 -8.09
N VAL A 131 -6.18 -4.96 -6.93
CA VAL A 131 -4.79 -5.24 -6.50
C VAL A 131 -4.61 -6.76 -6.47
N ARG A 132 -3.47 -7.26 -6.98
CA ARG A 132 -3.22 -8.70 -7.07
C ARG A 132 -2.61 -9.26 -5.80
N GLU A 133 -1.73 -8.48 -5.15
CA GLU A 133 -1.04 -8.88 -3.93
C GLU A 133 -0.97 -7.71 -2.94
N TYR A 134 -1.32 -7.97 -1.70
CA TYR A 134 -1.30 -6.98 -0.61
C TYR A 134 -0.58 -7.55 0.60
N TRP A 135 0.43 -6.85 1.09
CA TRP A 135 1.17 -7.20 2.29
C TRP A 135 0.85 -6.23 3.41
N ILE A 136 0.64 -6.79 4.60
CA ILE A 136 0.61 -6.04 5.85
C ILE A 136 1.82 -6.51 6.66
N VAL A 137 2.81 -5.65 6.79
CA VAL A 137 4.02 -5.90 7.58
C VAL A 137 3.82 -5.28 8.95
N ASP A 138 3.80 -6.09 9.99
CA ASP A 138 3.50 -5.66 11.35
C ASP A 138 4.73 -5.85 12.25
N PRO A 139 5.50 -4.77 12.53
CA PRO A 139 6.66 -4.83 13.42
C PRO A 139 6.29 -5.16 14.86
N GLY A 140 5.06 -4.83 15.29
CA GLY A 140 4.60 -5.09 16.66
C GLY A 140 4.37 -6.55 16.97
N SER A 141 3.93 -7.34 15.97
CA SER A 141 3.74 -8.79 16.07
C SER A 141 4.85 -9.59 15.38
N GLU A 142 5.83 -8.92 14.75
CA GLU A 142 6.93 -9.52 13.97
C GLU A 142 6.42 -10.49 12.88
N GLN A 143 5.37 -10.08 12.18
CA GLN A 143 4.71 -10.89 11.17
C GLN A 143 4.40 -10.09 9.90
N THR A 144 4.33 -10.82 8.77
CA THR A 144 3.83 -10.29 7.50
C THR A 144 2.63 -11.10 7.05
N ALA A 145 1.47 -10.45 6.97
CA ALA A 145 0.27 -11.04 6.37
C ALA A 145 0.26 -10.75 4.86
N VAL A 146 0.21 -11.79 4.06
CA VAL A 146 0.20 -11.75 2.59
C VAL A 146 -1.16 -12.14 2.08
N TYR A 147 -1.86 -11.21 1.48
CA TYR A 147 -3.12 -11.42 0.77
C TYR A 147 -2.84 -11.53 -0.72
N ARG A 148 -3.34 -12.59 -1.35
CA ARG A 148 -3.36 -12.75 -2.81
C ARG A 148 -4.79 -12.81 -3.28
N PHE A 149 -5.12 -11.94 -4.23
CA PHE A 149 -6.45 -11.81 -4.79
C PHE A 149 -6.44 -12.34 -6.22
N GLU A 150 -7.16 -13.43 -6.47
CA GLU A 150 -7.30 -14.03 -7.80
C GLU A 150 -8.80 -14.14 -8.14
N GLY A 151 -9.33 -13.14 -8.84
CA GLY A 151 -10.76 -13.02 -9.09
C GLY A 151 -11.53 -12.97 -7.76
N ASP A 152 -12.48 -13.92 -7.58
CA ASP A 152 -13.27 -14.04 -6.33
C ASP A 152 -12.51 -14.76 -5.21
N SER A 153 -11.35 -15.36 -5.49
CA SER A 153 -10.56 -16.09 -4.52
C SER A 153 -9.71 -15.15 -3.67
N LEU A 154 -9.56 -15.50 -2.41
CA LEU A 154 -8.68 -14.86 -1.45
C LEU A 154 -7.80 -15.92 -0.81
N ALA A 155 -6.48 -15.79 -0.97
CA ALA A 155 -5.52 -16.56 -0.20
C ALA A 155 -4.84 -15.63 0.82
N LEU A 156 -4.81 -16.04 2.07
CA LEU A 156 -4.09 -15.37 3.15
C LEU A 156 -3.04 -16.32 3.72
N ARG A 157 -1.80 -15.85 3.81
CA ARG A 157 -0.73 -16.50 4.56
C ARG A 157 -0.04 -15.50 5.46
N VAL A 158 0.38 -15.96 6.62
CA VAL A 158 1.14 -15.16 7.59
C VAL A 158 2.53 -15.78 7.74
N TYR A 159 3.55 -14.94 7.65
CA TYR A 159 4.96 -15.31 7.77
C TYR A 159 5.56 -14.58 8.97
N PRO A 160 6.23 -15.27 9.90
CA PRO A 160 7.04 -14.59 10.91
C PRO A 160 8.23 -13.90 10.24
N PHE A 161 8.81 -12.88 10.85
CA PHE A 161 9.95 -12.15 10.27
C PHE A 161 11.18 -13.03 10.05
N SER A 162 11.32 -14.12 10.83
CA SER A 162 12.38 -15.14 10.66
C SER A 162 12.26 -15.95 9.37
N GLU A 163 11.16 -15.84 8.63
CA GLU A 163 10.96 -16.55 7.37
C GLU A 163 10.89 -15.56 6.19
N PRO A 164 11.61 -15.81 5.08
CA PRO A 164 11.48 -14.99 3.87
C PRO A 164 10.07 -15.07 3.28
N VAL A 165 9.53 -13.94 2.92
CA VAL A 165 8.18 -13.80 2.37
C VAL A 165 8.20 -13.91 0.84
N PRO A 166 7.55 -14.92 0.23
CA PRO A 166 7.52 -15.06 -1.22
C PRO A 166 6.66 -13.99 -1.88
N VAL A 167 7.21 -13.27 -2.86
CA VAL A 167 6.49 -12.28 -3.66
C VAL A 167 5.73 -12.98 -4.78
N GLY A 168 4.40 -12.99 -4.71
CA GLY A 168 3.58 -13.76 -5.64
C GLY A 168 3.54 -13.22 -7.05
N ILE A 169 3.61 -11.88 -7.20
CA ILE A 169 3.66 -11.26 -8.53
C ILE A 169 5.00 -11.45 -9.26
N PHE A 170 6.06 -11.86 -8.53
CA PHE A 170 7.39 -12.12 -9.09
C PHE A 170 7.83 -13.54 -8.77
N GLY A 171 7.89 -14.39 -9.79
CA GLY A 171 8.39 -15.75 -9.61
C GLY A 171 9.85 -15.79 -9.12
N GLY A 172 10.11 -16.55 -8.05
CA GLY A 172 11.46 -16.79 -7.53
C GLY A 172 12.03 -15.67 -6.65
N LEU A 173 11.25 -14.62 -6.33
CA LEU A 173 11.63 -13.61 -5.34
C LEU A 173 11.03 -13.94 -3.98
N SER A 174 11.86 -13.90 -2.93
CA SER A 174 11.41 -13.83 -1.53
C SER A 174 12.19 -12.73 -0.82
N ILE A 175 11.53 -12.01 0.07
CA ILE A 175 12.09 -10.90 0.82
C ILE A 175 12.16 -11.26 2.30
N ALA A 176 13.33 -11.13 2.91
CA ALA A 176 13.53 -11.29 4.34
C ALA A 176 13.28 -9.96 5.05
N ILE A 177 12.38 -9.93 6.02
CA ILE A 177 12.04 -8.69 6.77
C ILE A 177 12.97 -8.49 7.98
N GLU A 178 13.35 -9.56 8.66
CA GLU A 178 14.18 -9.53 9.88
C GLU A 178 15.42 -8.63 9.77
N PRO A 179 16.23 -8.64 8.66
CA PRO A 179 17.40 -7.77 8.55
C PRO A 179 17.10 -6.27 8.50
N PHE A 180 15.85 -5.88 8.31
CA PHE A 180 15.47 -4.48 8.24
C PHE A 180 15.09 -3.90 9.61
N VAL A 181 14.86 -4.76 10.61
CA VAL A 181 14.45 -4.36 11.97
C VAL A 181 15.58 -4.48 12.99
N GLU A 182 16.73 -5.08 12.61
CA GLU A 182 17.96 -5.12 13.39
C GLU A 182 18.70 -3.76 13.30
#